data_03d79ab89f5177e88c293cbc90b0e9c8
#
_entry.id   03d79ab89f5177e88c293cbc90b0e9c8
#
_cell.length_a   1.000
_cell.length_b   1.000
_cell.length_c   1.000
_cell.angle_alpha   90.00
_cell.angle_beta   90.00
_cell.angle_gamma   90.00
#
_symmetry.space_group_name_H-M   'P 1'
#
loop_
_entity.id
_entity.type
_entity.pdbx_description
1 polymer ?
#
loop_
_entity_poly.entity_id
_entity_poly.type
_entity_poly.pdbx_seq_one_letter_code
_entity_poly.pdbx_strand_id
1 'polypeptide(L)'
;MELESPLNPGSTIGIIGGGQLGRMLAMAARQMDYKTVVLDPDSNCPAGQVADEVIRSEYSDIKASSELAALADVVTYEFENVDADSVSSAEKHKPVRPSSSVLRITQNRFHEKKALLEAGIPVANFRKVDSLRDLEDAASVLGYPMVLKTATEGYDGKGQSIIRGEHDLAISYDQLNARNVELIVEQFVSFK
;
A
#
# COMPACT_ATOMS: atom_id res chain seq x y z
N MET A 1 14.96 -12.26 -3.86
CA MET A 1 15.50 -12.98 -5.05
C MET A 1 15.61 -12.00 -6.20
N GLU A 2 16.73 -11.96 -6.89
CA GLU A 2 16.90 -11.11 -8.08
C GLU A 2 16.46 -11.88 -9.32
N LEU A 3 16.01 -11.16 -10.35
CA LEU A 3 15.82 -11.74 -11.67
C LEU A 3 17.21 -11.87 -12.31
N GLU A 4 17.60 -13.08 -12.67
CA GLU A 4 18.90 -13.33 -13.33
C GLU A 4 18.96 -12.76 -14.75
N SER A 5 17.80 -12.53 -15.37
CA SER A 5 17.64 -11.94 -16.70
C SER A 5 16.26 -11.27 -16.84
N PRO A 6 16.08 -10.35 -17.81
CA PRO A 6 14.75 -9.86 -18.17
C PRO A 6 13.81 -11.01 -18.52
N LEU A 7 12.51 -10.87 -18.16
CA LEU A 7 11.50 -11.83 -18.54
C LEU A 7 11.30 -11.80 -20.07
N ASN A 8 11.30 -12.98 -20.66
CA ASN A 8 11.00 -13.12 -22.09
C ASN A 8 9.47 -13.17 -22.33
N PRO A 9 8.99 -12.78 -23.50
CA PRO A 9 7.63 -13.07 -23.93
C PRO A 9 7.28 -14.55 -23.73
N GLY A 10 6.05 -14.82 -23.31
CA GLY A 10 5.59 -16.16 -22.90
C GLY A 10 5.78 -16.47 -21.42
N SER A 11 6.54 -15.68 -20.65
CA SER A 11 6.63 -15.79 -19.19
C SER A 11 5.30 -15.43 -18.53
N THR A 12 5.12 -15.86 -17.27
CA THR A 12 3.91 -15.65 -16.49
C THR A 12 4.12 -14.61 -15.39
N ILE A 13 3.22 -13.63 -15.30
CA ILE A 13 3.16 -12.62 -14.25
C ILE A 13 2.05 -12.99 -13.28
N GLY A 14 2.38 -13.18 -12.00
CA GLY A 14 1.41 -13.32 -10.91
C GLY A 14 0.99 -11.95 -10.41
N ILE A 15 -0.30 -11.71 -10.24
CA ILE A 15 -0.86 -10.43 -9.77
C ILE A 15 -1.70 -10.69 -8.52
N ILE A 16 -1.32 -10.12 -7.38
CA ILE A 16 -2.14 -10.09 -6.18
C ILE A 16 -3.05 -8.86 -6.24
N GLY A 17 -4.37 -9.11 -6.29
CA GLY A 17 -5.38 -8.09 -6.52
C GLY A 17 -5.94 -8.13 -7.94
N GLY A 18 -7.24 -8.37 -8.02
CA GLY A 18 -7.97 -8.54 -9.27
C GLY A 18 -8.89 -7.37 -9.64
N GLY A 19 -8.68 -6.19 -9.01
CA GLY A 19 -9.47 -5.00 -9.26
C GLY A 19 -9.22 -4.37 -10.62
N GLN A 20 -9.57 -3.09 -10.73
CA GLN A 20 -9.45 -2.35 -12.00
C GLN A 20 -7.98 -2.20 -12.44
N LEU A 21 -7.07 -1.95 -11.49
CA LEU A 21 -5.64 -1.82 -11.82
C LEU A 21 -5.04 -3.16 -12.22
N GLY A 22 -5.38 -4.26 -11.50
CA GLY A 22 -5.00 -5.62 -11.88
C GLY A 22 -5.47 -5.99 -13.28
N ARG A 23 -6.70 -5.58 -13.66
CA ARG A 23 -7.19 -5.73 -15.04
C ARG A 23 -6.33 -4.97 -16.05
N MET A 24 -5.97 -3.73 -15.76
CA MET A 24 -5.12 -2.93 -16.64
C MET A 24 -3.73 -3.55 -16.78
N LEU A 25 -3.15 -4.04 -15.69
CA LEU A 25 -1.87 -4.77 -15.70
C LEU A 25 -1.95 -6.04 -16.55
N ALA A 26 -2.99 -6.88 -16.36
CA ALA A 26 -3.18 -8.09 -17.14
C ALA A 26 -3.36 -7.82 -18.64
N MET A 27 -4.11 -6.78 -19.00
CA MET A 27 -4.26 -6.37 -20.40
C MET A 27 -2.93 -5.89 -21.01
N ALA A 28 -2.16 -5.08 -20.29
CA ALA A 28 -0.85 -4.62 -20.74
C ALA A 28 0.15 -5.78 -20.87
N ALA A 29 0.17 -6.70 -19.92
CA ALA A 29 0.97 -7.91 -19.97
C ALA A 29 0.67 -8.74 -21.22
N ARG A 30 -0.62 -8.96 -21.50
CA ARG A 30 -1.06 -9.71 -22.68
C ARG A 30 -0.64 -9.06 -24.01
N GLN A 31 -0.66 -7.72 -24.09
CA GLN A 31 -0.18 -7.00 -25.27
C GLN A 31 1.32 -7.19 -25.51
N MET A 32 2.07 -7.52 -24.46
CA MET A 32 3.52 -7.80 -24.51
C MET A 32 3.82 -9.32 -24.55
N ASP A 33 2.80 -10.15 -24.84
CA ASP A 33 2.91 -11.61 -24.92
C ASP A 33 3.29 -12.29 -23.59
N TYR A 34 2.90 -11.71 -22.43
CA TYR A 34 2.98 -12.37 -21.13
C TYR A 34 1.65 -13.03 -20.76
N LYS A 35 1.73 -14.15 -20.05
CA LYS A 35 0.60 -14.77 -19.36
C LYS A 35 0.39 -14.13 -18.00
N THR A 36 -0.84 -14.22 -17.47
CA THR A 36 -1.18 -13.66 -16.15
C THR A 36 -1.97 -14.65 -15.31
N VAL A 37 -1.59 -14.77 -14.04
CA VAL A 37 -2.35 -15.47 -13.00
C VAL A 37 -2.72 -14.46 -11.93
N VAL A 38 -3.99 -14.38 -11.56
CA VAL A 38 -4.49 -13.39 -10.58
C VAL A 38 -4.92 -14.10 -9.31
N LEU A 39 -4.56 -13.55 -8.14
CA LEU A 39 -5.09 -13.94 -6.85
C LEU A 39 -6.07 -12.89 -6.35
N ASP A 40 -7.33 -13.27 -6.13
CA ASP A 40 -8.38 -12.36 -5.64
C ASP A 40 -9.48 -13.16 -4.92
N PRO A 41 -10.09 -12.61 -3.85
CA PRO A 41 -11.24 -13.24 -3.17
C PRO A 41 -12.47 -13.44 -4.08
N ASP A 42 -12.67 -12.54 -5.04
CA ASP A 42 -13.76 -12.65 -6.02
C ASP A 42 -13.27 -13.32 -7.31
N SER A 43 -13.76 -14.51 -7.58
CA SER A 43 -13.47 -15.24 -8.83
C SER A 43 -13.98 -14.51 -10.09
N ASN A 44 -14.91 -13.56 -9.95
CA ASN A 44 -15.42 -12.71 -11.05
C ASN A 44 -14.84 -11.29 -10.99
N CYS A 45 -13.67 -11.12 -10.38
CA CYS A 45 -12.99 -9.85 -10.30
C CYS A 45 -12.68 -9.27 -11.71
N PRO A 46 -12.54 -7.95 -11.85
CA PRO A 46 -12.26 -7.31 -13.14
C PRO A 46 -11.06 -7.89 -13.89
N ALA A 47 -9.95 -8.21 -13.19
CA ALA A 47 -8.77 -8.81 -13.80
C ALA A 47 -9.01 -10.26 -14.22
N GLY A 48 -9.80 -11.02 -13.46
CA GLY A 48 -10.14 -12.42 -13.78
C GLY A 48 -10.84 -12.60 -15.11
N GLN A 49 -11.50 -11.55 -15.62
CA GLN A 49 -12.15 -11.60 -16.94
C GLN A 49 -11.15 -11.58 -18.11
N VAL A 50 -9.90 -11.23 -17.88
CA VAL A 50 -8.86 -11.08 -18.92
C VAL A 50 -7.58 -11.85 -18.61
N ALA A 51 -7.40 -12.34 -17.39
CA ALA A 51 -6.29 -13.18 -16.97
C ALA A 51 -6.40 -14.59 -17.58
N ASP A 52 -5.28 -15.30 -17.64
CA ASP A 52 -5.24 -16.68 -18.10
C ASP A 52 -5.73 -17.64 -16.99
N GLU A 53 -5.50 -17.29 -15.71
CA GLU A 53 -5.94 -18.09 -14.56
C GLU A 53 -6.27 -17.19 -13.36
N VAL A 54 -7.19 -17.65 -12.48
CA VAL A 54 -7.56 -16.96 -11.23
C VAL A 54 -7.49 -17.94 -10.07
N ILE A 55 -6.70 -17.58 -9.06
CA ILE A 55 -6.67 -18.24 -7.76
C ILE A 55 -7.64 -17.49 -6.85
N ARG A 56 -8.73 -18.14 -6.46
CA ARG A 56 -9.70 -17.55 -5.55
C ARG A 56 -9.30 -17.79 -4.10
N SER A 57 -8.80 -16.74 -3.44
CA SER A 57 -8.45 -16.78 -2.02
C SER A 57 -8.34 -15.39 -1.44
N GLU A 58 -8.38 -15.29 -0.10
CA GLU A 58 -8.11 -14.05 0.62
C GLU A 58 -6.64 -13.62 0.45
N TYR A 59 -6.38 -12.32 0.49
CA TYR A 59 -5.02 -11.77 0.34
C TYR A 59 -4.07 -12.16 1.49
N SER A 60 -4.59 -12.61 2.62
CA SER A 60 -3.84 -13.15 3.76
C SER A 60 -3.53 -14.64 3.68
N ASP A 61 -3.99 -15.33 2.65
CA ASP A 61 -3.74 -16.76 2.48
C ASP A 61 -2.32 -17.01 1.96
N ILE A 62 -1.44 -17.39 2.89
CA ILE A 62 -0.03 -17.71 2.61
C ILE A 62 0.12 -18.86 1.61
N LYS A 63 -0.78 -19.85 1.64
CA LYS A 63 -0.71 -21.00 0.72
C LYS A 63 -1.07 -20.56 -0.70
N ALA A 64 -2.13 -19.79 -0.86
CA ALA A 64 -2.55 -19.27 -2.15
C ALA A 64 -1.48 -18.35 -2.78
N SER A 65 -0.80 -17.52 -1.96
CA SER A 65 0.32 -16.71 -2.43
C SER A 65 1.52 -17.54 -2.87
N SER A 66 1.79 -18.65 -2.17
CA SER A 66 2.85 -19.59 -2.58
C SER A 66 2.47 -20.34 -3.86
N GLU A 67 1.21 -20.69 -4.04
CA GLU A 67 0.67 -21.28 -5.27
C GLU A 67 0.79 -20.32 -6.44
N LEU A 68 0.38 -19.05 -6.27
CA LEU A 68 0.55 -18.01 -7.25
C LEU A 68 2.02 -17.90 -7.69
N ALA A 69 2.95 -17.87 -6.72
CA ALA A 69 4.38 -17.81 -7.01
C ALA A 69 4.88 -19.06 -7.75
N ALA A 70 4.32 -20.24 -7.48
CA ALA A 70 4.71 -21.45 -8.18
C ALA A 70 4.30 -21.44 -9.67
N LEU A 71 3.20 -20.77 -10.00
CA LEU A 71 2.68 -20.63 -11.37
C LEU A 71 3.31 -19.46 -12.14
N ALA A 72 3.95 -18.51 -11.45
CA ALA A 72 4.47 -17.31 -12.04
C ALA A 72 6.01 -17.31 -12.15
N ASP A 73 6.56 -16.46 -13.01
CA ASP A 73 8.00 -16.18 -13.11
C ASP A 73 8.36 -14.94 -12.27
N VAL A 74 7.42 -14.01 -12.12
CA VAL A 74 7.50 -12.85 -11.23
C VAL A 74 6.12 -12.58 -10.65
N VAL A 75 6.07 -12.05 -9.42
CA VAL A 75 4.82 -11.64 -8.77
C VAL A 75 4.82 -10.14 -8.54
N THR A 76 3.67 -9.52 -8.71
CA THR A 76 3.38 -8.12 -8.34
C THR A 76 2.06 -8.03 -7.57
N TYR A 77 1.76 -6.85 -7.04
CA TYR A 77 0.46 -6.54 -6.43
C TYR A 77 -0.04 -5.18 -6.92
N GLU A 78 -1.36 -5.00 -6.97
CA GLU A 78 -1.98 -3.80 -7.55
C GLU A 78 -2.20 -2.67 -6.54
N PHE A 79 -2.22 -2.97 -5.25
CA PHE A 79 -2.56 -2.00 -4.19
C PHE A 79 -1.86 -2.37 -2.87
N GLU A 80 -1.78 -1.42 -1.95
CA GLU A 80 -1.00 -1.55 -0.70
C GLU A 80 -1.69 -2.38 0.39
N ASN A 81 -3.01 -2.62 0.32
CA ASN A 81 -3.74 -3.33 1.38
C ASN A 81 -3.73 -4.86 1.25
N VAL A 82 -2.68 -5.41 0.62
CA VAL A 82 -2.41 -6.85 0.61
C VAL A 82 -1.62 -7.24 1.86
N ASP A 83 -1.76 -8.49 2.30
CA ASP A 83 -1.03 -8.97 3.47
C ASP A 83 0.46 -9.12 3.18
N ALA A 84 1.31 -8.41 3.94
CA ALA A 84 2.75 -8.41 3.71
C ALA A 84 3.45 -9.73 4.07
N ASP A 85 2.87 -10.55 4.97
CA ASP A 85 3.39 -11.90 5.28
C ASP A 85 3.08 -12.87 4.14
N SER A 86 1.92 -12.73 3.54
CA SER A 86 1.50 -13.46 2.35
C SER A 86 2.43 -13.13 1.17
N VAL A 87 2.71 -11.85 0.91
CA VAL A 87 3.68 -11.41 -0.11
C VAL A 87 5.09 -11.93 0.20
N SER A 88 5.53 -11.87 1.46
CA SER A 88 6.83 -12.41 1.89
C SER A 88 6.93 -13.92 1.70
N SER A 89 5.82 -14.65 1.77
CA SER A 89 5.79 -16.08 1.45
C SER A 89 6.01 -16.34 -0.04
N ALA A 90 5.38 -15.56 -0.92
CA ALA A 90 5.62 -15.64 -2.35
C ALA A 90 7.09 -15.35 -2.71
N GLU A 91 7.74 -14.40 -2.02
CA GLU A 91 9.16 -14.06 -2.21
C GLU A 91 10.14 -15.21 -1.94
N LYS A 92 9.74 -16.22 -1.17
CA LYS A 92 10.57 -17.41 -0.94
C LYS A 92 10.68 -18.30 -2.18
N HIS A 93 9.77 -18.15 -3.12
CA HIS A 93 9.65 -18.99 -4.31
C HIS A 93 10.00 -18.25 -5.58
N LYS A 94 9.58 -17.00 -5.72
CA LYS A 94 9.77 -16.17 -6.93
C LYS A 94 10.05 -14.71 -6.56
N PRO A 95 10.71 -13.95 -7.44
CA PRO A 95 10.85 -12.52 -7.26
C PRO A 95 9.48 -11.83 -7.16
N VAL A 96 9.27 -11.02 -6.13
CA VAL A 96 8.10 -10.14 -6.00
C VAL A 96 8.56 -8.69 -6.18
N ARG A 97 7.83 -7.91 -6.97
CA ARG A 97 8.15 -6.50 -7.25
C ARG A 97 6.88 -5.63 -7.20
N PRO A 98 6.85 -4.62 -6.33
CA PRO A 98 7.83 -4.29 -5.29
C PRO A 98 7.94 -5.40 -4.22
N SER A 99 9.03 -5.39 -3.42
CA SER A 99 9.26 -6.42 -2.39
C SER A 99 8.31 -6.28 -1.19
N SER A 100 8.15 -7.34 -0.40
CA SER A 100 7.36 -7.31 0.84
C SER A 100 7.92 -6.29 1.85
N SER A 101 9.23 -6.03 1.84
CA SER A 101 9.84 -5.01 2.69
C SER A 101 9.42 -3.59 2.28
N VAL A 102 9.32 -3.31 0.98
CA VAL A 102 8.77 -2.03 0.47
C VAL A 102 7.30 -1.92 0.86
N LEU A 103 6.51 -2.98 0.66
CA LEU A 103 5.09 -2.99 1.03
C LEU A 103 4.88 -2.64 2.51
N ARG A 104 5.64 -3.27 3.43
CA ARG A 104 5.58 -2.97 4.87
C ARG A 104 5.87 -1.50 5.19
N ILE A 105 6.79 -0.88 4.47
CA ILE A 105 7.12 0.53 4.64
C ILE A 105 5.96 1.40 4.14
N THR A 106 5.46 1.14 2.93
CA THR A 106 4.46 1.99 2.27
C THR A 106 3.05 1.84 2.85
N GLN A 107 2.76 0.74 3.54
CA GLN A 107 1.49 0.53 4.25
C GLN A 107 1.27 1.48 5.42
N ASN A 108 2.34 2.06 5.97
CA ASN A 108 2.26 2.97 7.10
C ASN A 108 2.95 4.31 6.77
N ARG A 109 2.18 5.40 6.74
CA ARG A 109 2.65 6.74 6.38
C ARG A 109 3.80 7.26 7.25
N PHE A 110 3.85 6.84 8.53
CA PHE A 110 4.95 7.22 9.41
C PHE A 110 6.25 6.50 9.01
N HIS A 111 6.17 5.19 8.74
CA HIS A 111 7.31 4.41 8.29
C HIS A 111 7.79 4.85 6.91
N GLU A 112 6.88 5.12 5.99
CA GLU A 112 7.19 5.62 4.64
C GLU A 112 7.95 6.95 4.69
N LYS A 113 7.43 7.94 5.42
CA LYS A 113 8.10 9.24 5.57
C LYS A 113 9.45 9.13 6.25
N LYS A 114 9.58 8.27 7.26
CA LYS A 114 10.85 8.00 7.91
C LYS A 114 11.86 7.41 6.94
N ALA A 115 11.47 6.40 6.15
CA ALA A 115 12.34 5.78 5.16
C ALA A 115 12.77 6.78 4.06
N LEU A 116 11.86 7.66 3.62
CA LEU A 116 12.17 8.71 2.65
C LEU A 116 13.20 9.70 3.21
N LEU A 117 13.05 10.14 4.47
CA LEU A 117 14.02 11.01 5.13
C LEU A 117 15.40 10.35 5.27
N GLU A 118 15.44 9.07 5.67
CA GLU A 118 16.68 8.30 5.77
C GLU A 118 17.38 8.14 4.41
N ALA A 119 16.61 8.12 3.32
CA ALA A 119 17.11 8.15 1.96
C ALA A 119 17.49 9.56 1.44
N GLY A 120 17.39 10.60 2.28
CA GLY A 120 17.70 11.98 1.90
C GLY A 120 16.62 12.67 1.05
N ILE A 121 15.43 12.09 0.95
CA ILE A 121 14.31 12.66 0.19
C ILE A 121 13.51 13.58 1.12
N PRO A 122 13.32 14.86 0.76
CA PRO A 122 12.56 15.80 1.59
C PRO A 122 11.08 15.43 1.62
N VAL A 123 10.50 15.46 2.82
CA VAL A 123 9.06 15.28 3.04
C VAL A 123 8.54 16.42 3.92
N ALA A 124 7.23 16.65 3.92
CA ALA A 124 6.60 17.56 4.87
C ALA A 124 6.94 17.14 6.32
N ASN A 125 7.19 18.10 7.21
CA ASN A 125 7.42 17.81 8.62
C ASN A 125 6.23 17.04 9.19
N PHE A 126 6.50 16.02 10.00
CA PHE A 126 5.48 15.14 10.55
C PHE A 126 5.82 14.67 11.95
N ARG A 127 4.80 14.24 12.70
CA ARG A 127 4.94 13.61 14.01
C ARG A 127 3.94 12.50 14.18
N LYS A 128 4.31 11.45 14.93
CA LYS A 128 3.38 10.43 15.41
C LYS A 128 2.47 11.05 16.48
N VAL A 129 1.22 10.60 16.54
CA VAL A 129 0.22 11.07 17.49
C VAL A 129 -0.41 9.86 18.16
N ASP A 130 -0.07 9.64 19.42
CA ASP A 130 -0.62 8.57 20.25
C ASP A 130 -1.66 9.11 21.25
N SER A 131 -1.70 10.45 21.45
CA SER A 131 -2.62 11.12 22.36
C SER A 131 -2.98 12.52 21.85
N LEU A 132 -4.07 13.12 22.41
CA LEU A 132 -4.41 14.52 22.14
C LEU A 132 -3.27 15.45 22.52
N ARG A 133 -2.55 15.15 23.61
CA ARG A 133 -1.40 15.93 24.05
C ARG A 133 -0.26 15.93 23.01
N ASP A 134 0.00 14.78 22.39
CA ASP A 134 1.02 14.72 21.31
C ASP A 134 0.62 15.60 20.11
N LEU A 135 -0.69 15.70 19.84
CA LEU A 135 -1.21 16.57 18.78
C LEU A 135 -1.06 18.05 19.14
N GLU A 136 -1.31 18.43 20.40
CA GLU A 136 -1.08 19.79 20.93
C GLU A 136 0.41 20.17 20.89
N ASP A 137 1.29 19.25 21.32
CA ASP A 137 2.74 19.44 21.25
C ASP A 137 3.22 19.55 19.79
N ALA A 138 2.64 18.75 18.88
CA ALA A 138 2.94 18.86 17.45
C ALA A 138 2.49 20.19 16.86
N ALA A 139 1.32 20.71 17.26
CA ALA A 139 0.83 22.02 16.81
C ALA A 139 1.78 23.17 17.18
N SER A 140 2.39 23.10 18.37
CA SER A 140 3.36 24.08 18.83
C SER A 140 4.63 24.13 17.97
N VAL A 141 4.97 23.04 17.28
CA VAL A 141 6.18 22.91 16.44
C VAL A 141 5.87 23.08 14.95
N LEU A 142 4.80 22.47 14.46
CA LEU A 142 4.44 22.48 13.04
C LEU A 142 3.69 23.76 12.63
N GLY A 143 2.99 24.40 13.61
CA GLY A 143 2.08 25.51 13.34
C GLY A 143 0.81 25.07 12.59
N TYR A 144 -0.03 26.06 12.32
CA TYR A 144 -1.27 25.86 11.56
C TYR A 144 -1.16 26.44 10.15
N PRO A 145 -1.86 25.90 9.15
CA PRO A 145 -2.65 24.68 9.22
C PRO A 145 -1.77 23.43 9.22
N MET A 146 -2.32 22.32 9.75
CA MET A 146 -1.71 20.98 9.71
C MET A 146 -2.75 19.93 9.34
N VAL A 147 -2.33 18.72 8.99
CA VAL A 147 -3.22 17.65 8.59
C VAL A 147 -3.02 16.43 9.48
N LEU A 148 -4.03 16.06 10.24
CA LEU A 148 -4.06 14.82 11.00
C LEU A 148 -4.59 13.70 10.09
N LYS A 149 -3.90 12.55 10.07
CA LYS A 149 -4.23 11.41 9.22
C LYS A 149 -4.15 10.10 9.99
N THR A 150 -4.90 9.09 9.58
CA THR A 150 -4.60 7.71 9.95
C THR A 150 -3.26 7.30 9.33
N ALA A 151 -2.41 6.59 10.08
CA ALA A 151 -1.12 6.12 9.56
C ALA A 151 -1.29 5.02 8.51
N THR A 152 -2.36 4.25 8.62
CA THR A 152 -2.77 3.19 7.68
C THR A 152 -4.18 3.47 7.16
N GLU A 153 -4.63 2.74 6.15
CA GLU A 153 -6.04 2.67 5.69
C GLU A 153 -6.70 4.01 5.30
N GLY A 154 -6.06 4.90 4.65
CA GLY A 154 -6.69 6.14 4.19
C GLY A 154 -6.53 6.35 2.69
N TYR A 155 -7.62 6.32 1.93
CA TYR A 155 -7.66 6.59 0.50
C TYR A 155 -8.71 7.68 0.20
N ASP A 156 -8.54 8.39 -0.91
CA ASP A 156 -9.49 9.39 -1.43
C ASP A 156 -9.91 10.46 -0.40
N GLY A 157 -8.96 10.92 0.43
CA GLY A 157 -9.22 11.92 1.48
C GLY A 157 -9.97 11.38 2.71
N LYS A 158 -10.32 10.10 2.74
CA LYS A 158 -10.89 9.44 3.91
C LYS A 158 -9.78 9.17 4.94
N GLY A 159 -10.06 9.40 6.21
CA GLY A 159 -9.08 9.21 7.29
C GLY A 159 -8.10 10.37 7.43
N GLN A 160 -8.51 11.59 7.09
CA GLN A 160 -7.75 12.82 7.36
C GLN A 160 -8.64 13.97 7.81
N SER A 161 -8.06 14.89 8.59
CA SER A 161 -8.69 16.14 9.03
C SER A 161 -7.70 17.28 8.93
N ILE A 162 -8.12 18.41 8.37
CA ILE A 162 -7.31 19.65 8.32
C ILE A 162 -7.58 20.44 9.59
N ILE A 163 -6.54 20.68 10.38
CA ILE A 163 -6.56 21.44 11.62
C ILE A 163 -6.07 22.86 11.30
N ARG A 164 -6.98 23.83 11.38
CA ARG A 164 -6.68 25.25 11.05
C ARG A 164 -6.38 26.11 12.27
N GLY A 165 -6.70 25.59 13.47
CA GLY A 165 -6.46 26.29 14.71
C GLY A 165 -6.68 25.37 15.91
N GLU A 166 -6.40 25.87 17.11
CA GLU A 166 -6.46 25.12 18.35
C GLU A 166 -7.83 24.49 18.62
N HIS A 167 -8.91 25.17 18.22
CA HIS A 167 -10.29 24.69 18.41
C HIS A 167 -10.61 23.41 17.60
N ASP A 168 -9.83 23.09 16.56
CA ASP A 168 -10.03 21.89 15.74
C ASP A 168 -9.33 20.65 16.32
N LEU A 169 -8.37 20.81 17.27
CA LEU A 169 -7.52 19.73 17.75
C LEU A 169 -8.32 18.55 18.35
N ALA A 170 -9.11 18.84 19.38
CA ALA A 170 -9.85 17.80 20.07
C ALA A 170 -10.88 17.10 19.15
N ILE A 171 -11.61 17.89 18.35
CA ILE A 171 -12.62 17.38 17.42
C ILE A 171 -11.98 16.45 16.39
N SER A 172 -10.88 16.87 15.78
CA SER A 172 -10.17 16.09 14.76
C SER A 172 -9.54 14.82 15.35
N TYR A 173 -8.97 14.93 16.55
CA TYR A 173 -8.40 13.78 17.26
C TYR A 173 -9.48 12.74 17.58
N ASP A 174 -10.59 13.13 18.22
CA ASP A 174 -11.65 12.21 18.59
C ASP A 174 -12.26 11.52 17.35
N GLN A 175 -12.47 12.28 16.27
CA GLN A 175 -13.02 11.75 15.02
C GLN A 175 -12.14 10.64 14.41
N LEU A 176 -10.82 10.80 14.42
CA LEU A 176 -9.90 9.83 13.80
C LEU A 176 -9.47 8.74 14.76
N ASN A 177 -9.29 9.06 16.04
CA ASN A 177 -8.95 8.08 17.09
C ASN A 177 -10.06 7.02 17.31
N ALA A 178 -11.31 7.39 17.03
CA ALA A 178 -12.44 6.42 17.07
C ALA A 178 -12.26 5.23 16.11
N ARG A 179 -11.35 5.31 15.15
CA ARG A 179 -11.00 4.21 14.24
C ARG A 179 -10.03 3.20 14.85
N ASN A 180 -9.47 3.48 16.02
CA ASN A 180 -8.48 2.63 16.71
C ASN A 180 -7.27 2.25 15.84
N VAL A 181 -6.78 3.20 15.06
CA VAL A 181 -5.58 3.07 14.22
C VAL A 181 -4.54 4.12 14.61
N GLU A 182 -3.28 3.87 14.31
CA GLU A 182 -2.22 4.86 14.54
C GLU A 182 -2.51 6.15 13.76
N LEU A 183 -2.16 7.29 14.39
CA LEU A 183 -2.30 8.62 13.79
C LEU A 183 -0.95 9.26 13.53
N ILE A 184 -0.91 10.07 12.48
CA ILE A 184 0.21 10.93 12.11
C ILE A 184 -0.31 12.33 11.82
N VAL A 185 0.40 13.36 12.27
CA VAL A 185 0.13 14.74 11.90
C VAL A 185 1.24 15.27 11.01
N GLU A 186 0.88 16.00 9.99
CA GLU A 186 1.80 16.57 9.00
C GLU A 186 1.58 18.07 8.85
N GLN A 187 2.68 18.79 8.60
CA GLN A 187 2.60 20.17 8.16
C GLN A 187 1.80 20.26 6.86
N PHE A 188 0.86 21.20 6.81
CA PHE A 188 0.12 21.46 5.57
C PHE A 188 1.04 22.10 4.54
N VAL A 189 1.14 21.47 3.37
CA VAL A 189 1.90 22.00 2.24
C VAL A 189 0.94 22.60 1.22
N SER A 190 1.06 23.89 0.98
CA SER A 190 0.31 24.55 -0.10
C SER A 190 1.07 24.40 -1.41
N PHE A 191 0.44 23.80 -2.39
CA PHE A 191 0.96 23.67 -3.75
C PHE A 191 -0.09 24.13 -4.76
N LYS A 192 0.36 24.64 -5.88
CA LYS A 192 -0.50 25.10 -6.98
C LYS A 192 -0.69 24.00 -8.01
#